data_54424d381a126638da5d38107cd042eb
#
_entry.id   54424d381a126638da5d38107cd042eb
#
_cell.length_a   1.000
_cell.length_b   1.000
_cell.length_c   1.000
_cell.angle_alpha   90.00
_cell.angle_beta   90.00
_cell.angle_gamma   90.00
#
_symmetry.space_group_name_H-M   'P 1'
#
loop_
_entity.id
_entity.type
_entity.pdbx_description
1 polymer ?
#
loop_
_entity_poly.entity_id
_entity_poly.type
_entity_poly.pdbx_seq_one_letter_code
_entity_poly.pdbx_strand_id
1 'polypeptide(L)'
;MQHPVSEPNLPVSEACLRNQAPIADVLAQELEADAFVLEIGSGTGQHAAYMTRHLPGIKWQPSELAGRLEGINGWRQRSAQVGFLPPLILDVSQDLWP
;
A
#
# COMPACT_ATOMS: atom_id res chain seq x y z
N MET A 1 18.97 17.28 14.59
CA MET A 1 18.74 17.39 13.17
C MET A 1 17.31 17.80 12.86
N GLN A 2 17.16 18.75 11.98
CA GLN A 2 15.84 19.24 11.60
C GLN A 2 15.30 18.44 10.41
N HIS A 3 14.08 18.04 10.52
CA HIS A 3 13.35 17.49 9.36
C HIS A 3 12.76 18.64 8.57
N PRO A 4 12.67 18.51 7.26
CA PRO A 4 11.93 19.49 6.47
C PRO A 4 10.51 19.62 6.98
N VAL A 5 10.12 20.82 7.33
CA VAL A 5 8.78 21.06 7.93
C VAL A 5 7.67 20.74 6.94
N SER A 6 7.96 20.91 5.66
CA SER A 6 6.98 20.71 4.60
C SER A 6 6.64 19.24 4.34
N GLU A 7 7.44 18.31 4.86
CA GLU A 7 7.19 16.89 4.61
C GLU A 7 6.59 16.23 5.83
N PRO A 8 5.40 15.65 5.69
CA PRO A 8 4.83 14.88 6.78
C PRO A 8 5.66 13.62 7.05
N ASN A 9 5.68 13.21 8.30
CA ASN A 9 6.27 11.95 8.68
C ASN A 9 5.31 10.83 8.32
N LEU A 10 5.66 10.05 7.32
CA LEU A 10 4.86 8.90 6.95
C LEU A 10 5.28 7.68 7.78
N PRO A 11 4.31 6.83 8.14
CA PRO A 11 4.63 5.64 8.91
C PRO A 11 5.50 4.69 8.11
N VAL A 12 6.52 4.14 8.77
CA VAL A 12 7.45 3.20 8.15
C VAL A 12 7.52 1.95 9.02
N SER A 13 7.39 0.80 8.39
CA SER A 13 7.58 -0.50 9.02
C SER A 13 8.89 -1.10 8.53
N GLU A 14 9.75 -1.48 9.46
CA GLU A 14 11.00 -2.14 9.11
C GLU A 14 10.78 -3.50 8.46
N ALA A 15 9.72 -4.20 8.88
CA ALA A 15 9.36 -5.46 8.24
C ALA A 15 9.03 -5.24 6.77
N CYS A 16 8.29 -4.17 6.44
CA CYS A 16 8.02 -3.82 5.05
C CYS A 16 9.29 -3.50 4.29
N LEU A 17 10.21 -2.76 4.90
CA LEU A 17 11.49 -2.43 4.26
C LEU A 17 12.28 -3.68 3.90
N ARG A 18 12.27 -4.68 4.77
CA ARG A 18 12.99 -5.93 4.51
C ARG A 18 12.31 -6.79 3.45
N ASN A 19 10.98 -6.75 3.41
CA ASN A 19 10.21 -7.71 2.62
C ASN A 19 9.74 -7.18 1.28
N GLN A 20 9.74 -5.87 1.08
CA GLN A 20 9.10 -5.29 -0.10
C GLN A 20 9.78 -5.69 -1.41
N ALA A 21 11.09 -5.69 -1.47
CA ALA A 21 11.78 -6.07 -2.70
C ALA A 21 11.61 -7.55 -3.04
N PRO A 22 11.80 -8.50 -2.10
CA PRO A 22 11.53 -9.91 -2.40
C PRO A 22 10.09 -10.18 -2.81
N ILE A 23 9.13 -9.54 -2.16
CA ILE A 23 7.72 -9.70 -2.52
C ILE A 23 7.46 -9.16 -3.93
N ALA A 24 8.00 -7.98 -4.25
CA ALA A 24 7.83 -7.41 -5.58
C ALA A 24 8.40 -8.33 -6.67
N ASP A 25 9.54 -8.96 -6.40
CA ASP A 25 10.14 -9.90 -7.36
C ASP A 25 9.22 -11.08 -7.64
N VAL A 26 8.61 -11.64 -6.60
CA VAL A 26 7.67 -12.75 -6.76
C VAL A 26 6.44 -12.28 -7.53
N LEU A 27 5.87 -11.14 -7.16
CA LEU A 27 4.67 -10.63 -7.81
C LEU A 27 4.93 -10.30 -9.29
N ALA A 28 6.10 -9.77 -9.61
CA ALA A 28 6.46 -9.49 -11.00
C ALA A 28 6.44 -10.74 -11.87
N GLN A 29 6.76 -11.90 -11.29
CA GLN A 29 6.75 -13.17 -12.00
C GLN A 29 5.36 -13.79 -12.09
N GLU A 30 4.54 -13.59 -11.05
CA GLU A 30 3.27 -14.30 -10.91
C GLU A 30 2.07 -13.52 -11.42
N LEU A 31 2.13 -12.18 -11.45
CA LEU A 31 0.99 -11.36 -11.83
C LEU A 31 1.02 -10.97 -13.30
N GLU A 32 -0.16 -10.89 -13.90
CA GLU A 32 -0.32 -10.26 -15.20
C GLU A 32 0.02 -8.77 -15.09
N ALA A 33 0.44 -8.17 -16.19
CA ALA A 33 0.89 -6.78 -16.20
C ALA A 33 -0.17 -5.79 -15.77
N ASP A 34 -1.46 -6.14 -15.92
CA ASP A 34 -2.59 -5.28 -15.58
C ASP A 34 -3.41 -5.84 -14.42
N ALA A 35 -2.80 -6.66 -13.58
CA ALA A 35 -3.50 -7.33 -12.49
C ALA A 35 -4.11 -6.33 -11.50
N PHE A 36 -5.20 -6.75 -10.89
CA PHE A 36 -5.83 -6.05 -9.77
C PHE A 36 -5.53 -6.85 -8.49
N VAL A 37 -4.89 -6.21 -7.53
CA VAL A 37 -4.48 -6.84 -6.28
C VAL A 37 -5.27 -6.24 -5.13
N LEU A 38 -5.92 -7.06 -4.34
CA LEU A 38 -6.53 -6.64 -3.08
C LEU A 38 -5.58 -7.01 -1.94
N GLU A 39 -5.13 -6.00 -1.21
CA GLU A 39 -4.30 -6.20 -0.03
C GLU A 39 -5.16 -6.09 1.22
N ILE A 40 -5.13 -7.11 2.06
CA ILE A 40 -5.88 -7.14 3.31
C ILE A 40 -4.94 -6.76 4.45
N GLY A 41 -5.36 -5.82 5.31
CA GLY A 41 -4.54 -5.38 6.41
C GLY A 41 -3.31 -4.62 5.94
N SER A 42 -3.52 -3.57 5.19
CA SER A 42 -2.43 -2.83 4.54
C SER A 42 -1.50 -2.08 5.51
N GLY A 43 -1.90 -1.95 6.77
CA GLY A 43 -1.05 -1.35 7.79
C GLY A 43 -0.67 0.09 7.44
N THR A 44 0.62 0.33 7.27
CA THR A 44 1.13 1.68 7.00
C THR A 44 0.80 2.21 5.60
N GLY A 45 0.54 1.32 4.65
CA GLY A 45 0.41 1.69 3.24
C GLY A 45 1.73 1.67 2.47
N GLN A 46 2.82 1.37 3.13
CA GLN A 46 4.15 1.40 2.55
C GLN A 46 4.32 0.38 1.42
N HIS A 47 3.78 -0.83 1.58
CA HIS A 47 3.83 -1.84 0.54
C HIS A 47 3.11 -1.38 -0.73
N ALA A 48 1.94 -0.78 -0.58
CA ALA A 48 1.17 -0.28 -1.74
C ALA A 48 1.98 0.74 -2.52
N ALA A 49 2.65 1.67 -1.82
CA ALA A 49 3.49 2.67 -2.47
C ALA A 49 4.64 2.01 -3.24
N TYR A 50 5.30 1.04 -2.61
CA TYR A 50 6.42 0.34 -3.25
C TYR A 50 5.96 -0.47 -4.46
N MET A 51 4.91 -1.27 -4.29
CA MET A 51 4.44 -2.17 -5.34
C MET A 51 3.93 -1.42 -6.57
N THR A 52 3.17 -0.35 -6.38
CA THR A 52 2.65 0.42 -7.50
C THR A 52 3.75 1.17 -8.24
N ARG A 53 4.85 1.50 -7.56
CA ARG A 53 6.00 2.10 -8.21
C ARG A 53 6.79 1.11 -9.05
N HIS A 54 6.96 -0.11 -8.55
CA HIS A 54 7.79 -1.12 -9.19
C HIS A 54 7.02 -2.02 -10.15
N LEU A 55 5.68 -2.02 -10.07
CA LEU A 55 4.82 -2.81 -10.93
C LEU A 55 3.78 -1.86 -11.57
N PRO A 56 4.22 -1.01 -12.49
CA PRO A 56 3.42 0.16 -12.91
C PRO A 56 2.11 -0.13 -13.60
N GLY A 57 1.90 -1.31 -14.10
CA GLY A 57 0.64 -1.65 -14.76
C GLY A 57 -0.45 -2.14 -13.83
N ILE A 58 -0.11 -2.50 -12.61
CA ILE A 58 -1.07 -3.11 -11.71
C ILE A 58 -1.93 -2.06 -11.00
N LYS A 59 -3.08 -2.51 -10.52
CA LYS A 59 -3.93 -1.74 -9.61
C LYS A 59 -3.88 -2.38 -8.25
N TRP A 60 -3.53 -1.60 -7.25
CA TRP A 60 -3.35 -2.07 -5.89
C TRP A 60 -4.43 -1.46 -5.02
N GLN A 61 -5.28 -2.32 -4.48
CA GLN A 61 -6.39 -1.92 -3.63
C GLN A 61 -6.03 -2.21 -2.17
N PRO A 62 -5.56 -1.23 -1.42
CA PRO A 62 -5.31 -1.43 0.00
C PRO A 62 -6.60 -1.49 0.77
N SER A 63 -6.58 -2.21 1.89
CA SER A 63 -7.71 -2.26 2.80
C SER A 63 -7.20 -2.36 4.23
N GLU A 64 -7.96 -1.78 5.17
CA GLU A 64 -7.60 -1.77 6.57
C GLU A 64 -8.85 -1.53 7.42
N LEU A 65 -8.72 -1.70 8.72
CA LEU A 65 -9.79 -1.42 9.64
C LEU A 65 -10.10 0.08 9.69
N ALA A 66 -11.34 0.40 10.01
CA ALA A 66 -11.75 1.79 10.21
C ALA A 66 -10.85 2.45 11.26
N GLY A 67 -10.47 3.69 11.01
CA GLY A 67 -9.59 4.43 11.90
C GLY A 67 -8.10 4.23 11.63
N ARG A 68 -7.74 3.36 10.69
CA ARG A 68 -6.33 3.07 10.35
C ARG A 68 -5.97 3.44 8.92
N LEU A 69 -6.71 4.37 8.31
CA LEU A 69 -6.51 4.69 6.90
C LEU A 69 -5.56 5.86 6.67
N GLU A 70 -5.24 6.61 7.71
CA GLU A 70 -4.48 7.85 7.55
C GLU A 70 -3.09 7.61 6.95
N GLY A 71 -2.36 6.59 7.44
CA GLY A 71 -1.05 6.27 6.91
C GLY A 71 -1.10 5.88 5.44
N ILE A 72 -2.10 5.07 5.08
CA ILE A 72 -2.29 4.63 3.71
C ILE A 72 -2.55 5.83 2.80
N ASN A 73 -3.42 6.73 3.22
CA ASN A 73 -3.73 7.94 2.45
C ASN A 73 -2.49 8.84 2.31
N GLY A 74 -1.68 8.96 3.35
CA GLY A 74 -0.45 9.72 3.29
C GLY A 74 0.54 9.16 2.27
N TRP A 75 0.76 7.85 2.28
CA TRP A 75 1.62 7.20 1.31
C TRP A 75 1.07 7.32 -0.11
N ARG A 76 -0.25 7.21 -0.25
CA ARG A 76 -0.89 7.32 -1.55
C ARG A 76 -0.69 8.71 -2.16
N GLN A 77 -0.89 9.75 -1.37
CA GLN A 77 -0.69 11.12 -1.84
C GLN A 77 0.76 11.37 -2.22
N ARG A 78 1.68 10.90 -1.40
CA ARG A 78 3.10 11.13 -1.67
C ARG A 78 3.59 10.37 -2.89
N SER A 79 3.17 9.12 -3.05
CA SER A 79 3.64 8.30 -4.16
C SER A 79 3.04 8.72 -5.49
N ALA A 80 1.84 9.26 -5.48
CA ALA A 80 1.11 9.74 -6.66
C ALA A 80 1.04 8.72 -7.79
N GLN A 81 1.02 7.42 -7.46
CA GLN A 81 0.92 6.36 -8.46
C GLN A 81 -0.55 6.10 -8.80
N VAL A 82 -0.85 6.05 -10.08
CA VAL A 82 -2.22 5.85 -10.56
C VAL A 82 -2.81 4.53 -10.08
N GLY A 83 -2.00 3.49 -10.02
CA GLY A 83 -2.43 2.18 -9.57
C GLY A 83 -2.68 2.06 -8.08
N PHE A 84 -2.26 3.03 -7.29
CA PHE A 84 -2.47 3.01 -5.84
C PHE A 84 -3.87 3.57 -5.55
N LEU A 85 -4.82 2.68 -5.37
CA LEU A 85 -6.23 3.06 -5.21
C LEU A 85 -6.52 3.55 -3.80
N PRO A 86 -7.60 4.35 -3.61
CA PRO A 86 -8.00 4.78 -2.27
C PRO A 86 -8.30 3.56 -1.39
N PRO A 87 -7.93 3.60 -0.10
CA PRO A 87 -8.12 2.44 0.77
C PRO A 87 -9.59 2.14 1.04
N LEU A 88 -9.89 0.85 1.14
CA LEU A 88 -11.21 0.37 1.57
C LEU A 88 -11.17 0.06 3.06
N ILE A 89 -12.31 0.26 3.71
CA ILE A 89 -12.52 -0.26 5.06
C ILE A 89 -12.95 -1.71 4.91
N LEU A 90 -12.15 -2.63 5.44
CA LEU A 90 -12.43 -4.04 5.34
C LEU A 90 -12.01 -4.74 6.63
N ASP A 91 -12.98 -5.37 7.28
CA ASP A 91 -12.75 -6.18 8.46
C ASP A 91 -13.09 -7.62 8.11
N VAL A 92 -12.06 -8.45 7.96
CA VAL A 92 -12.24 -9.84 7.53
C VAL A 92 -12.93 -10.71 8.59
N SER A 93 -13.05 -10.18 9.82
CA SER A 93 -13.81 -10.87 10.86
C SER A 93 -15.32 -10.70 10.69
N GLN A 94 -15.76 -9.79 9.83
CA GLN A 94 -17.19 -9.58 9.56
C GLN A 94 -17.70 -10.61 8.57
N ASP A 95 -18.98 -10.95 8.70
CA ASP A 95 -19.62 -11.93 7.81
C ASP A 95 -19.82 -11.38 6.40
N LEU A 96 -19.97 -10.08 6.27
CA LEU A 96 -20.22 -9.44 4.98
C LEU A 96 -19.05 -8.56 4.61
N TRP A 97 -18.52 -8.79 3.41
CA TRP A 97 -17.46 -7.97 2.84
C TRP A 97 -18.05 -6.95 1.88
N PRO A 98 -17.37 -5.82 1.70
CA PRO A 98 -17.80 -4.82 0.72
C PRO A 98 -17.73 -5.32 -0.72
#